data_cfd37558f58ba5416ddd12a28513c821
#
_entry.id   cfd37558f58ba5416ddd12a28513c821
#
_cell.length_a   1.000
_cell.length_b   1.000
_cell.length_c   1.000
_cell.angle_alpha   90.00
_cell.angle_beta   90.00
_cell.angle_gamma   90.00
#
_symmetry.space_group_name_H-M   'P 1'
#
loop_
_entity.id
_entity.type
_entity.pdbx_description
1 polymer ?
#
loop_
_entity_poly.entity_id
_entity_poly.type
_entity_poly.pdbx_seq_one_letter_code
_entity_poly.pdbx_strand_id
1 'polypeptide(L)'
;GKAKEQAPATGWISVIIAGLLLIGVITQFSFGEGLPLYFSQKGPGAQHAFWALSLAGGLIIGVLMQKSRFCSIGAFRNFILFRDSSLLNGVIALVVFAAITNALLGQFHLGFEQQPGAHNQYLWNFLGMALCGLCFALGGGCPGKHLVHLGEGDNDSAIFVLGMLLGAAAAHRLSLAASGA
;
A
#
# COMPACT_ATOMS: atom_id res chain seq x y z
N GLY A 1 17.97 -8.35 13.08
CA GLY A 1 17.38 -8.27 14.40
C GLY A 1 16.71 -9.58 14.71
N LYS A 2 16.93 -10.15 15.89
CA LYS A 2 16.20 -11.35 16.34
C LYS A 2 14.72 -10.95 16.45
N ALA A 3 13.82 -11.74 15.86
CA ALA A 3 12.40 -11.60 16.10
C ALA A 3 12.16 -11.64 17.61
N LYS A 4 11.52 -10.60 18.15
CA LYS A 4 11.16 -10.57 19.56
C LYS A 4 10.05 -11.60 19.74
N GLU A 5 10.24 -12.58 20.61
CA GLU A 5 9.19 -13.53 20.94
C GLU A 5 8.00 -12.74 21.49
N GLN A 6 6.89 -12.79 20.75
CA GLN A 6 5.66 -12.12 21.16
C GLN A 6 4.91 -13.02 22.15
N ALA A 7 4.29 -12.42 23.15
CA ALA A 7 3.40 -13.16 24.04
C ALA A 7 2.26 -13.81 23.23
N PRO A 8 1.92 -15.08 23.48
CA PRO A 8 0.93 -15.82 22.66
C PRO A 8 -0.45 -15.14 22.65
N ALA A 9 -0.80 -14.38 23.67
CA ALA A 9 -2.05 -13.64 23.72
C ALA A 9 -2.12 -12.45 22.72
N THR A 10 -0.98 -11.86 22.38
CA THR A 10 -0.92 -10.70 21.44
C THR A 10 -0.82 -11.12 19.98
N GLY A 11 -0.38 -12.33 19.66
CA GLY A 11 -0.29 -12.86 18.30
C GLY A 11 -1.64 -13.01 17.59
N TRP A 12 -2.74 -13.10 18.34
CA TRP A 12 -4.09 -13.18 17.80
C TRP A 12 -4.60 -11.87 17.18
N ILE A 13 -4.08 -10.73 17.60
CA ILE A 13 -4.51 -9.42 17.08
C ILE A 13 -4.26 -9.31 15.59
N SER A 14 -3.07 -9.69 15.13
CA SER A 14 -2.71 -9.66 13.72
C SER A 14 -3.57 -10.61 12.89
N VAL A 15 -3.87 -11.81 13.41
CA VAL A 15 -4.72 -12.81 12.74
C VAL A 15 -6.15 -12.29 12.62
N ILE A 16 -6.69 -11.67 13.68
CA ILE A 16 -8.05 -11.10 13.67
C ILE A 16 -8.14 -9.97 12.64
N ILE A 17 -7.16 -9.05 12.62
CA ILE A 17 -7.15 -7.94 11.66
C ILE A 17 -7.03 -8.46 10.23
N ALA A 18 -6.12 -9.39 9.96
CA ALA A 18 -5.97 -10.00 8.64
C ALA A 18 -7.25 -10.74 8.21
N GLY A 19 -7.91 -11.46 9.14
CA GLY A 19 -9.17 -12.12 8.89
C GLY A 19 -10.30 -11.16 8.58
N LEU A 20 -10.43 -10.05 9.32
CA LEU A 20 -11.44 -9.01 9.07
C LEU A 20 -11.22 -8.35 7.70
N LEU A 21 -9.97 -8.05 7.33
CA LEU A 21 -9.64 -7.50 6.01
C LEU A 21 -10.00 -8.49 4.90
N LEU A 22 -9.69 -9.77 5.07
CA LEU A 22 -10.05 -10.82 4.10
C LEU A 22 -11.57 -10.96 3.95
N ILE A 23 -12.31 -10.99 5.05
CA ILE A 23 -13.77 -11.02 5.03
C ILE A 23 -14.32 -9.78 4.31
N GLY A 24 -13.79 -8.59 4.58
CA GLY A 24 -14.18 -7.36 3.90
C GLY A 24 -13.99 -7.43 2.39
N VAL A 25 -12.89 -8.03 1.92
CA VAL A 25 -12.62 -8.21 0.48
C VAL A 25 -13.58 -9.22 -0.15
N ILE A 26 -13.89 -10.33 0.54
CA ILE A 26 -14.76 -11.39 0.02
C ILE A 26 -16.23 -10.95 0.00
N THR A 27 -16.69 -10.31 1.06
CA THR A 27 -18.10 -9.90 1.20
C THR A 27 -18.42 -8.64 0.42
N GLN A 28 -17.39 -7.89 -0.02
CA GLN A 28 -17.56 -6.58 -0.67
C GLN A 28 -18.57 -5.70 0.08
N PHE A 29 -18.50 -5.75 1.42
CA PHE A 29 -19.46 -5.08 2.28
C PHE A 29 -19.35 -3.57 2.10
N SER A 30 -20.36 -2.97 1.46
CA SER A 30 -20.47 -1.53 1.29
C SER A 30 -21.36 -0.95 2.38
N PHE A 31 -20.80 -0.09 3.21
CA PHE A 31 -21.61 0.78 4.06
C PHE A 31 -22.20 1.90 3.18
N GLY A 32 -23.47 2.23 3.39
CA GLY A 32 -24.17 3.27 2.59
C GLY A 32 -23.50 4.63 2.69
N GLU A 33 -23.83 5.52 1.77
CA GLU A 33 -23.32 6.90 1.71
C GLU A 33 -23.51 7.60 3.05
N GLY A 34 -22.40 8.04 3.66
CA GLY A 34 -22.39 8.70 4.98
C GLY A 34 -21.57 7.99 6.06
N LEU A 35 -21.16 6.76 5.88
CA LEU A 35 -20.24 6.03 6.75
C LEU A 35 -18.78 6.16 6.27
N PRO A 36 -17.78 5.99 7.16
CA PRO A 36 -16.38 6.21 6.82
C PRO A 36 -15.79 5.22 5.81
N LEU A 37 -16.51 4.14 5.50
CA LEU A 37 -16.12 3.11 4.56
C LEU A 37 -17.21 2.94 3.49
N TYR A 38 -16.94 3.37 2.27
CA TYR A 38 -17.82 3.18 1.12
C TYR A 38 -17.00 2.88 -0.14
N PHE A 39 -17.61 2.20 -1.11
CA PHE A 39 -16.98 1.98 -2.40
C PHE A 39 -17.07 3.24 -3.24
N SER A 40 -15.94 3.68 -3.77
CA SER A 40 -15.90 4.79 -4.71
C SER A 40 -16.66 4.42 -6.00
N GLN A 41 -17.58 5.29 -6.43
CA GLN A 41 -18.33 5.11 -7.68
C GLN A 41 -17.66 5.81 -8.87
N LYS A 42 -16.69 6.68 -8.60
CA LYS A 42 -15.96 7.45 -9.62
C LYS A 42 -14.46 7.39 -9.37
N GLY A 43 -13.67 7.49 -10.45
CA GLY A 43 -12.23 7.52 -10.40
C GLY A 43 -11.56 6.14 -10.35
N PRO A 44 -10.24 6.07 -10.12
CA PRO A 44 -9.47 4.81 -10.14
C PRO A 44 -9.95 3.79 -9.10
N GLY A 45 -10.48 4.25 -7.97
CA GLY A 45 -11.01 3.38 -6.90
C GLY A 45 -12.34 2.68 -7.25
N ALA A 46 -13.01 3.11 -8.33
CA ALA A 46 -14.25 2.48 -8.80
C ALA A 46 -14.00 1.27 -9.72
N GLN A 47 -12.77 1.10 -10.19
CA GLN A 47 -12.40 -0.03 -11.04
C GLN A 47 -12.09 -1.24 -10.18
N HIS A 48 -13.03 -2.16 -10.08
CA HIS A 48 -12.87 -3.38 -9.30
C HIS A 48 -12.56 -4.57 -10.21
N ALA A 49 -11.43 -5.24 -9.95
CA ALA A 49 -11.17 -6.54 -10.56
C ALA A 49 -12.04 -7.62 -9.88
N PHE A 50 -12.25 -8.72 -10.59
CA PHE A 50 -12.93 -9.87 -10.02
C PHE A 50 -12.20 -10.34 -8.75
N TRP A 51 -12.93 -10.53 -7.65
CA TRP A 51 -12.36 -10.78 -6.33
C TRP A 51 -11.36 -11.95 -6.28
N ALA A 52 -11.62 -13.03 -7.04
CA ALA A 52 -10.74 -14.20 -7.08
C ALA A 52 -9.40 -13.89 -7.78
N LEU A 53 -9.41 -13.05 -8.82
CA LEU A 53 -8.18 -12.58 -9.50
C LEU A 53 -7.36 -11.68 -8.56
N SER A 54 -8.03 -10.80 -7.82
CA SER A 54 -7.38 -9.93 -6.84
C SER A 54 -6.75 -10.75 -5.71
N LEU A 55 -7.45 -11.77 -5.22
CA LEU A 55 -6.94 -12.67 -4.18
C LEU A 55 -5.73 -13.48 -4.68
N ALA A 56 -5.84 -14.08 -5.87
CA ALA A 56 -4.74 -14.84 -6.46
C ALA A 56 -3.50 -13.97 -6.71
N GLY A 57 -3.70 -12.77 -7.27
CA GLY A 57 -2.64 -11.79 -7.47
C GLY A 57 -2.01 -11.35 -6.15
N GLY A 58 -2.82 -11.06 -5.15
CA GLY A 58 -2.36 -10.72 -3.80
C GLY A 58 -1.53 -11.81 -3.14
N LEU A 59 -1.94 -13.07 -3.28
CA LEU A 59 -1.18 -14.23 -2.78
C LEU A 59 0.19 -14.36 -3.46
N ILE A 60 0.21 -14.26 -4.78
CA ILE A 60 1.48 -14.35 -5.55
C ILE A 60 2.41 -13.21 -5.14
N ILE A 61 1.92 -11.98 -5.11
CA ILE A 61 2.70 -10.80 -4.72
C ILE A 61 3.18 -10.93 -3.27
N GLY A 62 2.32 -11.37 -2.36
CA GLY A 62 2.66 -11.58 -0.95
C GLY A 62 3.80 -12.57 -0.78
N VAL A 63 3.75 -13.73 -1.44
CA VAL A 63 4.81 -14.74 -1.41
C VAL A 63 6.12 -14.20 -2.02
N LEU A 64 6.03 -13.47 -3.12
CA LEU A 64 7.21 -12.87 -3.76
C LEU A 64 7.85 -11.81 -2.85
N MET A 65 7.06 -10.94 -2.24
CA MET A 65 7.54 -9.90 -1.33
C MET A 65 8.16 -10.52 -0.06
N GLN A 66 7.54 -11.56 0.50
CA GLN A 66 8.06 -12.28 1.66
C GLN A 66 9.42 -12.91 1.35
N LYS A 67 9.53 -13.63 0.22
CA LYS A 67 10.78 -14.29 -0.18
C LYS A 67 11.89 -13.31 -0.53
N SER A 68 11.57 -12.24 -1.24
CA SER A 68 12.55 -11.23 -1.66
C SER A 68 12.92 -10.25 -0.54
N ARG A 69 12.16 -10.24 0.57
CA ARG A 69 12.26 -9.21 1.63
C ARG A 69 12.23 -7.79 1.05
N PHE A 70 11.47 -7.61 -0.01
CA PHE A 70 11.43 -6.38 -0.76
C PHE A 70 10.84 -5.25 0.09
N CYS A 71 11.56 -4.14 0.14
CA CYS A 71 11.11 -2.92 0.80
C CYS A 71 11.68 -1.71 0.06
N SER A 72 10.83 -0.91 -0.59
CA SER A 72 11.27 0.27 -1.33
C SER A 72 11.97 1.30 -0.44
N ILE A 73 11.44 1.57 0.74
CA ILE A 73 12.07 2.48 1.71
C ILE A 73 13.42 1.93 2.18
N GLY A 74 13.48 0.62 2.43
CA GLY A 74 14.73 -0.07 2.76
C GLY A 74 15.77 0.02 1.64
N ALA A 75 15.33 -0.04 0.38
CA ALA A 75 16.21 0.09 -0.78
C ALA A 75 16.88 1.47 -0.83
N PHE A 76 16.11 2.55 -0.68
CA PHE A 76 16.66 3.91 -0.65
C PHE A 76 17.55 4.13 0.58
N ARG A 77 17.12 3.68 1.75
CA ARG A 77 17.94 3.77 2.99
C ARG A 77 19.27 3.06 2.84
N ASN A 78 19.28 1.82 2.34
CA ASN A 78 20.50 1.05 2.18
C ASN A 78 21.43 1.68 1.14
N PHE A 79 20.89 2.22 0.06
CA PHE A 79 21.67 2.92 -0.94
C PHE A 79 22.32 4.20 -0.39
N ILE A 80 21.57 5.00 0.38
CA ILE A 80 22.06 6.27 0.94
C ILE A 80 23.10 6.03 2.05
N LEU A 81 22.81 5.08 2.98
CA LEU A 81 23.65 4.87 4.15
C LEU A 81 24.83 3.93 3.89
N PHE A 82 24.62 2.88 3.10
CA PHE A 82 25.61 1.82 2.90
C PHE A 82 26.11 1.70 1.47
N ARG A 83 25.56 2.50 0.54
CA ARG A 83 25.80 2.40 -0.91
C ARG A 83 25.52 0.99 -1.48
N ASP A 84 24.66 0.24 -0.83
CA ASP A 84 24.21 -1.06 -1.30
C ASP A 84 23.02 -0.88 -2.25
N SER A 85 23.23 -1.24 -3.52
CA SER A 85 22.23 -1.13 -4.59
C SER A 85 21.42 -2.40 -4.83
N SER A 86 21.63 -3.47 -4.06
CA SER A 86 20.98 -4.75 -4.31
C SER A 86 19.45 -4.67 -4.32
N LEU A 87 18.86 -4.04 -3.31
CA LEU A 87 17.42 -3.80 -3.23
C LEU A 87 16.95 -2.70 -4.20
N LEU A 88 17.79 -1.70 -4.45
CA LEU A 88 17.47 -0.61 -5.38
C LEU A 88 17.33 -1.12 -6.81
N ASN A 89 18.19 -2.05 -7.23
CA ASN A 89 18.07 -2.71 -8.52
C ASN A 89 16.72 -3.42 -8.69
N GLY A 90 16.19 -4.01 -7.61
CA GLY A 90 14.83 -4.58 -7.58
C GLY A 90 13.75 -3.53 -7.82
N VAL A 91 13.87 -2.34 -7.22
CA VAL A 91 12.94 -1.22 -7.46
C VAL A 91 13.01 -0.75 -8.91
N ILE A 92 14.23 -0.57 -9.43
CA ILE A 92 14.44 -0.15 -10.83
C ILE A 92 13.84 -1.18 -11.78
N ALA A 93 14.10 -2.46 -11.57
CA ALA A 93 13.53 -3.53 -12.38
C ALA A 93 11.99 -3.49 -12.37
N LEU A 94 11.38 -3.32 -11.19
CA LEU A 94 9.92 -3.21 -11.05
C LEU A 94 9.37 -2.04 -11.86
N VAL A 95 9.99 -0.86 -11.77
CA VAL A 95 9.57 0.34 -12.53
C VAL A 95 9.69 0.11 -14.03
N VAL A 96 10.80 -0.48 -14.49
CA VAL A 96 11.05 -0.75 -15.91
C VAL A 96 10.01 -1.75 -16.44
N PHE A 97 9.79 -2.87 -15.74
CA PHE A 97 8.79 -3.84 -16.15
C PHE A 97 7.36 -3.29 -16.14
N ALA A 98 7.01 -2.48 -15.13
CA ALA A 98 5.72 -1.81 -15.08
C ALA A 98 5.53 -0.83 -16.26
N ALA A 99 6.55 -0.05 -16.59
CA ALA A 99 6.52 0.85 -17.74
C ALA A 99 6.36 0.10 -19.07
N ILE A 100 7.10 -0.99 -19.26
CA ILE A 100 6.99 -1.84 -20.45
C ILE A 100 5.58 -2.44 -20.55
N THR A 101 5.05 -2.98 -19.44
CA THR A 101 3.72 -3.58 -19.42
C THR A 101 2.64 -2.55 -19.76
N ASN A 102 2.70 -1.36 -19.17
CA ASN A 102 1.76 -0.28 -19.46
C ASN A 102 1.84 0.18 -20.94
N ALA A 103 3.07 0.23 -21.48
CA ALA A 103 3.26 0.56 -22.89
C ALA A 103 2.65 -0.51 -23.83
N LEU A 104 2.84 -1.80 -23.51
CA LEU A 104 2.27 -2.91 -24.28
C LEU A 104 0.74 -2.98 -24.21
N LEU A 105 0.16 -2.61 -23.07
CA LEU A 105 -1.29 -2.56 -22.86
C LEU A 105 -1.94 -1.28 -23.43
N GLY A 106 -1.16 -0.37 -24.00
CA GLY A 106 -1.65 0.90 -24.54
C GLY A 106 -2.18 1.86 -23.46
N GLN A 107 -1.84 1.62 -22.21
CA GLN A 107 -2.24 2.45 -21.06
C GLN A 107 -1.20 3.54 -20.74
N PHE A 108 -0.16 3.64 -21.54
CA PHE A 108 0.91 4.60 -21.34
C PHE A 108 0.53 5.95 -21.98
N HIS A 109 0.12 6.89 -21.15
CA HIS A 109 -0.17 8.27 -21.56
C HIS A 109 1.00 9.17 -21.19
N LEU A 110 1.70 9.69 -22.20
CA LEU A 110 2.74 10.71 -22.01
C LEU A 110 2.05 12.06 -21.84
N GLY A 111 2.16 12.64 -20.66
CA GLY A 111 1.64 13.98 -20.37
C GLY A 111 1.30 14.17 -18.90
N PHE A 112 1.11 15.40 -18.50
CA PHE A 112 0.66 15.77 -17.16
C PHE A 112 -0.87 15.94 -17.08
N GLU A 113 -1.55 15.92 -18.21
CA GLU A 113 -2.98 16.08 -18.31
C GLU A 113 -3.67 14.72 -18.50
N GLN A 114 -4.86 14.57 -17.96
CA GLN A 114 -5.70 13.37 -18.06
C GLN A 114 -5.09 12.09 -17.43
N GLN A 115 -4.17 12.22 -16.49
CA GLN A 115 -3.70 11.07 -15.73
C GLN A 115 -4.76 10.67 -14.68
N PRO A 116 -5.17 9.41 -14.60
CA PRO A 116 -6.15 8.98 -13.61
C PRO A 116 -5.58 9.17 -12.20
N GLY A 117 -6.26 9.99 -11.38
CA GLY A 117 -5.86 10.28 -10.01
C GLY A 117 -4.80 11.38 -9.83
N ALA A 118 -4.32 12.00 -10.91
CA ALA A 118 -3.42 13.13 -10.82
C ALA A 118 -4.20 14.44 -10.76
N HIS A 119 -3.79 15.34 -9.88
CA HIS A 119 -4.29 16.72 -9.83
C HIS A 119 -3.13 17.71 -9.96
N ASN A 120 -3.43 18.93 -10.40
CA ASN A 120 -2.42 19.94 -10.76
C ASN A 120 -1.86 20.72 -9.54
N GLN A 121 -2.14 20.29 -8.33
CA GLN A 121 -1.67 20.94 -7.10
C GLN A 121 -0.30 20.39 -6.68
N TYR A 122 0.74 20.76 -7.40
CA TYR A 122 2.10 20.24 -7.22
C TYR A 122 2.65 20.41 -5.80
N LEU A 123 2.35 21.53 -5.14
CA LEU A 123 2.81 21.79 -3.77
C LEU A 123 2.21 20.81 -2.77
N TRP A 124 0.91 20.54 -2.88
CA TRP A 124 0.23 19.58 -2.02
C TRP A 124 0.69 18.14 -2.27
N ASN A 125 0.96 17.80 -3.53
CA ASN A 125 1.53 16.50 -3.89
C ASN A 125 2.92 16.34 -3.27
N PHE A 126 3.78 17.34 -3.37
CA PHE A 126 5.10 17.31 -2.77
C PHE A 126 5.06 17.17 -1.25
N LEU A 127 4.23 17.98 -0.57
CA LEU A 127 4.07 17.91 0.89
C LEU A 127 3.49 16.57 1.34
N GLY A 128 2.50 16.04 0.64
CA GLY A 128 1.91 14.73 0.92
C GLY A 128 2.92 13.60 0.77
N MET A 129 3.70 13.60 -0.32
CA MET A 129 4.74 12.60 -0.54
C MET A 129 5.88 12.72 0.48
N ALA A 130 6.28 13.93 0.86
CA ALA A 130 7.27 14.16 1.91
C ALA A 130 6.80 13.64 3.27
N LEU A 131 5.54 13.91 3.63
CA LEU A 131 4.93 13.40 4.85
C LEU A 131 4.85 11.87 4.85
N CYS A 132 4.40 11.27 3.75
CA CYS A 132 4.37 9.81 3.60
C CYS A 132 5.76 9.19 3.73
N GLY A 133 6.77 9.79 3.07
CA GLY A 133 8.16 9.34 3.19
C GLY A 133 8.68 9.38 4.63
N LEU A 134 8.37 10.45 5.35
CA LEU A 134 8.70 10.60 6.77
C LEU A 134 8.01 9.52 7.62
N CYS A 135 6.71 9.32 7.44
CA CYS A 135 5.94 8.30 8.18
C CYS A 135 6.50 6.89 7.93
N PHE A 136 6.83 6.56 6.69
CA PHE A 136 7.40 5.25 6.35
C PHE A 136 8.83 5.06 6.87
N ALA A 137 9.61 6.13 6.91
CA ALA A 137 10.94 6.10 7.52
C ALA A 137 10.86 5.87 9.03
N LEU A 138 9.95 6.57 9.72
CA LEU A 138 9.70 6.39 11.15
C LEU A 138 9.09 5.01 11.46
N GLY A 139 8.18 4.52 10.64
CA GLY A 139 7.58 3.18 10.77
C GLY A 139 8.53 2.04 10.43
N GLY A 140 9.72 2.33 9.90
CA GLY A 140 10.74 1.32 9.60
C GLY A 140 10.48 0.46 8.37
N GLY A 141 9.55 0.86 7.50
CA GLY A 141 9.26 0.12 6.27
C GLY A 141 8.19 0.75 5.39
N CYS A 142 8.05 0.21 4.18
CA CYS A 142 6.97 0.59 3.28
C CYS A 142 5.65 -0.10 3.68
N PRO A 143 4.50 0.40 3.22
CA PRO A 143 3.19 -0.23 3.48
C PRO A 143 3.15 -1.71 3.10
N GLY A 144 3.70 -2.08 1.95
CA GLY A 144 3.75 -3.48 1.49
C GLY A 144 4.50 -4.40 2.46
N LYS A 145 5.61 -3.94 3.03
CA LYS A 145 6.34 -4.69 4.06
C LYS A 145 5.47 -4.94 5.29
N HIS A 146 4.75 -3.91 5.76
CA HIS A 146 3.88 -4.06 6.94
C HIS A 146 2.69 -4.98 6.67
N LEU A 147 2.15 -4.99 5.45
CA LEU A 147 1.10 -5.95 5.07
C LEU A 147 1.61 -7.40 5.10
N VAL A 148 2.82 -7.65 4.61
CA VAL A 148 3.43 -8.98 4.68
C VAL A 148 3.68 -9.40 6.13
N HIS A 149 4.29 -8.52 6.94
CA HIS A 149 4.53 -8.78 8.36
C HIS A 149 3.25 -8.95 9.18
N LEU A 150 2.17 -8.24 8.81
CA LEU A 150 0.84 -8.48 9.39
C LEU A 150 0.41 -9.94 9.17
N GLY A 151 0.61 -10.47 7.95
CA GLY A 151 0.35 -11.86 7.61
C GLY A 151 1.27 -12.86 8.34
N GLU A 152 2.46 -12.42 8.75
CA GLU A 152 3.40 -13.20 9.56
C GLU A 152 3.09 -13.16 11.06
N GLY A 153 2.09 -12.36 11.46
CA GLY A 153 1.67 -12.26 12.86
C GLY A 153 2.36 -11.15 13.66
N ASP A 154 2.98 -10.17 13.00
CA ASP A 154 3.63 -9.04 13.66
C ASP A 154 2.61 -7.97 14.09
N ASN A 155 2.51 -7.74 15.41
CA ASN A 155 1.57 -6.79 15.99
C ASN A 155 1.92 -5.33 15.73
N ASP A 156 3.19 -5.00 15.64
CA ASP A 156 3.62 -3.62 15.35
C ASP A 156 3.16 -3.25 13.93
N SER A 157 3.27 -4.19 13.01
CA SER A 157 2.74 -4.05 11.64
C SER A 157 1.21 -4.00 11.60
N ALA A 158 0.53 -4.74 12.49
CA ALA A 158 -0.92 -4.66 12.61
C ALA A 158 -1.41 -3.26 13.01
N ILE A 159 -0.77 -2.66 14.01
CA ILE A 159 -1.07 -1.30 14.46
C ILE A 159 -0.77 -0.29 13.35
N PHE A 160 0.33 -0.48 12.62
CA PHE A 160 0.69 0.38 11.49
C PHE A 160 -0.37 0.33 10.39
N VAL A 161 -0.84 -0.87 10.00
CA VAL A 161 -1.89 -1.05 9.00
C VAL A 161 -3.21 -0.42 9.45
N LEU A 162 -3.60 -0.61 10.73
CA LEU A 162 -4.77 0.07 11.29
C LEU A 162 -4.63 1.60 11.24
N GLY A 163 -3.46 2.12 11.57
CA GLY A 163 -3.16 3.55 11.45
C GLY A 163 -3.32 4.07 10.02
N MET A 164 -2.87 3.32 9.02
CA MET A 164 -3.09 3.67 7.61
C MET A 164 -4.57 3.69 7.24
N LEU A 165 -5.36 2.70 7.67
CA LEU A 165 -6.79 2.63 7.38
C LEU A 165 -7.55 3.79 8.04
N LEU A 166 -7.28 4.06 9.31
CA LEU A 166 -7.90 5.18 10.03
C LEU A 166 -7.49 6.52 9.45
N GLY A 167 -6.21 6.68 9.08
CA GLY A 167 -5.70 7.89 8.43
C GLY A 167 -6.35 8.12 7.07
N ALA A 168 -6.52 7.09 6.26
CA ALA A 168 -7.21 7.18 4.97
C ALA A 168 -8.69 7.55 5.16
N ALA A 169 -9.38 6.93 6.12
CA ALA A 169 -10.77 7.25 6.44
C ALA A 169 -10.94 8.69 6.92
N ALA A 170 -10.03 9.16 7.78
CA ALA A 170 -10.02 10.55 8.27
C ALA A 170 -9.75 11.55 7.14
N ALA A 171 -8.77 11.28 6.29
CA ALA A 171 -8.46 12.14 5.13
C ALA A 171 -9.66 12.25 4.19
N HIS A 172 -10.39 11.16 3.98
CA HIS A 172 -11.58 11.15 3.13
C HIS A 172 -12.74 11.94 3.75
N ARG A 173 -12.95 11.80 5.07
CA ARG A 173 -13.97 12.55 5.82
C ARG A 173 -13.70 14.04 5.86
N LEU A 174 -12.43 14.43 5.99
CA LEU A 174 -12.01 15.83 6.08
C LEU A 174 -11.83 16.47 4.69
N SER A 175 -12.20 15.79 3.62
CA SER A 175 -11.99 16.21 2.22
C SER A 175 -10.54 16.63 1.91
N LEU A 176 -9.59 16.04 2.64
CA LEU A 176 -8.16 16.23 2.41
C LEU A 176 -7.65 15.33 1.27
N ALA A 177 -8.34 14.23 1.01
CA ALA A 177 -8.09 13.43 -0.19
C ALA A 177 -8.70 14.20 -1.37
N ALA A 178 -7.88 14.53 -2.37
CA ALA A 178 -8.38 15.05 -3.62
C ALA A 178 -9.31 13.99 -4.23
N SER A 179 -10.62 14.16 -4.01
CA SER A 179 -11.61 13.45 -4.81
C SER A 179 -11.45 13.98 -6.21
N GLY A 180 -10.98 13.16 -7.13
CA GLY A 180 -11.05 13.49 -8.54
C GLY A 180 -12.51 13.82 -8.85
N ALA A 181 -12.76 15.09 -9.10
CA ALA A 181 -14.04 15.60 -9.54
C ALA A 181 -14.35 15.04 -10.94
#